data_6491c6e01bb647b9a3aee1b463cb297d
#
_entry.id   6491c6e01bb647b9a3aee1b463cb297d
#
_cell.length_a   1.000
_cell.length_b   1.000
_cell.length_c   1.000
_cell.angle_alpha   90.00
_cell.angle_beta   90.00
_cell.angle_gamma   90.00
#
_symmetry.space_group_name_H-M   'P 1'
#
loop_
_entity.id
_entity.type
_entity.pdbx_description
1 polymer ?
#
loop_
_entity_poly.entity_id
_entity_poly.type
_entity_poly.pdbx_seq_one_letter_code
_entity_poly.pdbx_strand_id
1 'polypeptide(L)'
;MTVQVDYYDLLGVERDASADTIRDAHKRATRIWTKRTASADQSTRQEAETKTSLLRQAFDILLEPAKRQAYDRDLSAGGVAAPAAVQGGGDWLAKARAALGRGDYRNAAYAAREATHTAGNSPEAWILRARANAGIGQLQDAIYEAKQATTIAPNNPDYLFQTALIQEQMKLWSDALSSYQAAARLAPNEYIYQIAIGGVYLQHGLVDKALEVIEPVHAAHRGVPLVAYYLASALLDKAEQTPRVQNNDSYAATSPAEIAAMRELATRAASLPTDDLDVANRARDILSYLARMEEMTWQVPGLFGFSSLRAVGIPVAAVVLAFILFSSGAAGVGLLLLLAACGIGFLVYKTCWVPRWKAASQLAR
;
A
#
# COMPACT_ATOMS: atom_id res chain seq x y z
N MET A 1 3.14 -38.46 -8.94
CA MET A 1 3.70 -39.27 -10.04
C MET A 1 4.19 -38.31 -11.10
N THR A 2 5.48 -38.04 -11.15
CA THR A 2 6.13 -37.23 -12.20
C THR A 2 6.05 -38.06 -13.49
N VAL A 3 5.30 -37.59 -14.46
CA VAL A 3 5.24 -38.18 -15.81
C VAL A 3 6.59 -37.92 -16.46
N GLN A 4 7.37 -38.95 -16.56
CA GLN A 4 8.71 -38.93 -17.13
C GLN A 4 8.56 -38.84 -18.67
N VAL A 5 9.07 -37.70 -19.23
CA VAL A 5 8.96 -37.43 -20.68
C VAL A 5 10.11 -38.12 -21.41
N ASP A 6 9.80 -39.09 -22.28
CA ASP A 6 10.77 -39.66 -23.22
C ASP A 6 11.09 -38.61 -24.30
N TYR A 7 12.39 -38.31 -24.49
CA TYR A 7 12.84 -37.29 -25.44
C TYR A 7 12.65 -37.70 -26.90
N TYR A 8 12.64 -39.01 -27.19
CA TYR A 8 12.34 -39.51 -28.51
C TYR A 8 10.84 -39.33 -28.84
N ASP A 9 9.98 -39.67 -27.88
CA ASP A 9 8.53 -39.44 -27.99
C ASP A 9 8.21 -37.94 -28.09
N LEU A 10 8.91 -37.10 -27.31
CA LEU A 10 8.73 -35.65 -27.34
C LEU A 10 9.06 -35.03 -28.69
N LEU A 11 10.06 -35.57 -29.39
CA LEU A 11 10.45 -35.14 -30.74
C LEU A 11 9.66 -35.88 -31.84
N GLY A 12 8.96 -36.97 -31.52
CA GLY A 12 8.26 -37.80 -32.46
C GLY A 12 9.21 -38.53 -33.42
N VAL A 13 10.32 -39.09 -32.89
CA VAL A 13 11.33 -39.82 -33.63
C VAL A 13 11.62 -41.18 -33.01
N GLU A 14 12.07 -42.12 -33.80
CA GLU A 14 12.47 -43.46 -33.33
C GLU A 14 13.81 -43.37 -32.55
N ARG A 15 14.03 -44.36 -31.66
CA ARG A 15 15.24 -44.40 -30.81
C ARG A 15 16.56 -44.55 -31.59
N ASP A 16 16.49 -45.05 -32.82
CA ASP A 16 17.62 -45.20 -33.74
C ASP A 16 17.80 -44.04 -34.72
N ALA A 17 16.96 -43.00 -34.58
CA ALA A 17 16.96 -41.84 -35.45
C ALA A 17 18.34 -41.20 -35.60
N SER A 18 18.65 -40.81 -36.85
CA SER A 18 19.93 -40.12 -37.15
C SER A 18 19.98 -38.72 -36.52
N ALA A 19 21.19 -38.18 -36.38
CA ALA A 19 21.39 -36.82 -35.88
C ALA A 19 20.64 -35.78 -36.75
N ASP A 20 20.55 -35.98 -38.04
CA ASP A 20 19.86 -35.10 -38.97
C ASP A 20 18.34 -35.19 -38.78
N THR A 21 17.79 -36.40 -38.57
CA THR A 21 16.38 -36.63 -38.27
C THR A 21 15.97 -35.92 -36.96
N ILE A 22 16.88 -35.99 -35.95
CA ILE A 22 16.68 -35.33 -34.65
C ILE A 22 16.70 -33.79 -34.81
N ARG A 23 17.63 -33.23 -35.61
CA ARG A 23 17.69 -31.80 -35.92
C ARG A 23 16.41 -31.29 -36.58
N ASP A 24 15.95 -32.02 -37.59
CA ASP A 24 14.74 -31.66 -38.33
C ASP A 24 13.47 -31.75 -37.47
N ALA A 25 13.36 -32.79 -36.66
CA ALA A 25 12.25 -32.98 -35.75
C ALA A 25 12.25 -31.84 -34.68
N HIS A 26 13.39 -31.55 -34.10
CA HIS A 26 13.54 -30.41 -33.15
C HIS A 26 13.14 -29.09 -33.80
N LYS A 27 13.62 -28.79 -35.03
CA LYS A 27 13.25 -27.55 -35.72
C LYS A 27 11.76 -27.43 -35.98
N ARG A 28 11.08 -28.55 -36.38
CA ARG A 28 9.63 -28.56 -36.57
C ARG A 28 8.88 -28.34 -35.28
N ALA A 29 9.20 -29.08 -34.23
CA ALA A 29 8.57 -28.99 -32.93
C ALA A 29 8.76 -27.60 -32.30
N THR A 30 9.99 -27.07 -32.32
CA THR A 30 10.31 -25.72 -31.79
C THR A 30 9.48 -24.64 -32.52
N ARG A 31 9.36 -24.71 -33.84
CA ARG A 31 8.57 -23.73 -34.60
C ARG A 31 7.10 -23.72 -34.19
N ILE A 32 6.53 -24.87 -33.87
CA ILE A 32 5.12 -25.01 -33.43
C ILE A 32 4.96 -24.38 -32.03
N TRP A 33 5.82 -24.76 -31.11
CA TRP A 33 5.69 -24.34 -29.71
C TRP A 33 6.10 -22.89 -29.49
N THR A 34 7.11 -22.37 -30.21
CA THR A 34 7.48 -20.94 -30.15
C THR A 34 6.33 -20.02 -30.59
N LYS A 35 5.49 -20.43 -31.56
CA LYS A 35 4.31 -19.64 -31.90
C LYS A 35 3.28 -19.59 -30.79
N ARG A 36 3.17 -20.64 -30.00
CA ARG A 36 2.21 -20.74 -28.88
C ARG A 36 2.68 -19.98 -27.65
N THR A 37 3.98 -19.63 -27.51
CA THR A 37 4.45 -18.77 -26.43
C THR A 37 3.91 -17.34 -26.51
N ALA A 38 3.40 -16.90 -27.65
CA ALA A 38 2.73 -15.62 -27.85
C ALA A 38 1.19 -15.70 -27.65
N SER A 39 0.65 -16.84 -27.18
CA SER A 39 -0.78 -16.99 -26.94
C SER A 39 -1.30 -16.04 -25.88
N ALA A 40 -2.52 -15.51 -26.08
CA ALA A 40 -3.22 -14.72 -25.06
C ALA A 40 -3.65 -15.58 -23.86
N ASP A 41 -3.91 -16.88 -24.10
CA ASP A 41 -4.23 -17.83 -23.03
C ASP A 41 -2.99 -18.23 -22.27
N GLN A 42 -3.01 -18.00 -20.94
CA GLN A 42 -1.90 -18.21 -20.04
C GLN A 42 -1.50 -19.68 -19.91
N SER A 43 -2.45 -20.59 -19.87
CA SER A 43 -2.19 -22.02 -19.75
C SER A 43 -1.48 -22.56 -21.00
N THR A 44 -1.95 -22.15 -22.18
CA THR A 44 -1.33 -22.48 -23.47
C THR A 44 0.07 -21.92 -23.61
N ARG A 45 0.30 -20.68 -23.13
CA ARG A 45 1.61 -20.03 -23.12
C ARG A 45 2.62 -20.79 -22.26
N GLN A 46 2.19 -21.18 -21.07
CA GLN A 46 3.04 -21.90 -20.12
C GLN A 46 3.34 -23.34 -20.55
N GLU A 47 2.35 -24.03 -21.13
CA GLU A 47 2.59 -25.33 -21.75
C GLU A 47 3.64 -25.20 -22.88
N ALA A 48 3.52 -24.16 -23.72
CA ALA A 48 4.43 -23.91 -24.81
C ALA A 48 5.85 -23.60 -24.32
N GLU A 49 6.00 -22.82 -23.25
CA GLU A 49 7.30 -22.56 -22.62
C GLU A 49 7.94 -23.84 -22.07
N THR A 50 7.17 -24.65 -21.35
CA THR A 50 7.61 -25.95 -20.81
C THR A 50 8.07 -26.87 -21.94
N LYS A 51 7.24 -27.02 -22.99
CA LYS A 51 7.56 -27.86 -24.16
C LYS A 51 8.80 -27.36 -24.90
N THR A 52 8.95 -26.04 -25.07
CA THR A 52 10.14 -25.45 -25.72
C THR A 52 11.41 -25.73 -24.91
N SER A 53 11.35 -25.67 -23.58
CA SER A 53 12.49 -26.04 -22.72
C SER A 53 12.86 -27.53 -22.84
N LEU A 54 11.85 -28.40 -22.76
CA LEU A 54 12.06 -29.85 -22.91
C LEU A 54 12.64 -30.21 -24.29
N LEU A 55 12.18 -29.54 -25.34
CA LEU A 55 12.72 -29.72 -26.70
C LEU A 55 14.21 -29.33 -26.78
N ARG A 56 14.61 -28.24 -26.11
CA ARG A 56 16.02 -27.85 -26.05
C ARG A 56 16.86 -28.89 -25.30
N GLN A 57 16.38 -29.36 -24.14
CA GLN A 57 17.07 -30.41 -23.38
C GLN A 57 17.20 -31.71 -24.19
N ALA A 58 16.12 -32.14 -24.87
CA ALA A 58 16.13 -33.29 -25.75
C ALA A 58 17.20 -33.15 -26.87
N PHE A 59 17.28 -31.96 -27.47
CA PHE A 59 18.26 -31.65 -28.52
C PHE A 59 19.70 -31.75 -28.02
N ASP A 60 20.00 -31.14 -26.86
CA ASP A 60 21.34 -31.13 -26.25
C ASP A 60 21.81 -32.54 -25.85
N ILE A 61 20.86 -33.38 -25.43
CA ILE A 61 21.17 -34.76 -24.99
C ILE A 61 21.27 -35.71 -26.18
N LEU A 62 20.32 -35.66 -27.10
CA LEU A 62 20.25 -36.64 -28.19
C LEU A 62 21.22 -36.36 -29.32
N LEU A 63 21.74 -35.16 -29.51
CA LEU A 63 22.75 -34.83 -30.52
C LEU A 63 24.15 -35.14 -30.10
N GLU A 64 24.45 -35.18 -28.82
CA GLU A 64 25.78 -35.50 -28.32
C GLU A 64 25.90 -37.01 -28.07
N PRO A 65 26.73 -37.76 -28.82
CA PRO A 65 26.75 -39.21 -28.78
C PRO A 65 26.99 -39.79 -27.39
N ALA A 66 27.85 -39.17 -26.59
CA ALA A 66 28.12 -39.62 -25.22
C ALA A 66 26.94 -39.43 -24.28
N LYS A 67 26.23 -38.29 -24.40
CA LYS A 67 25.03 -38.03 -23.59
C LYS A 67 23.85 -38.90 -24.03
N ARG A 68 23.68 -39.12 -25.35
CA ARG A 68 22.68 -39.99 -25.88
C ARG A 68 22.86 -41.44 -25.39
N GLN A 69 24.08 -41.97 -25.45
CA GLN A 69 24.38 -43.31 -24.92
C GLN A 69 24.10 -43.43 -23.41
N ALA A 70 24.39 -42.41 -22.64
CA ALA A 70 24.08 -42.39 -21.23
C ALA A 70 22.55 -42.40 -21.00
N TYR A 71 21.82 -41.54 -21.73
CA TYR A 71 20.37 -41.47 -21.71
C TYR A 71 19.71 -42.77 -22.10
N ASP A 72 20.20 -43.43 -23.18
CA ASP A 72 19.66 -44.73 -23.67
C ASP A 72 19.89 -45.84 -22.66
N ARG A 73 21.03 -45.86 -21.95
CA ARG A 73 21.30 -46.82 -20.85
C ARG A 73 20.34 -46.62 -19.71
N ASP A 74 20.11 -45.38 -19.29
CA ASP A 74 19.19 -45.06 -18.20
C ASP A 74 17.74 -45.42 -18.58
N LEU A 75 17.35 -45.15 -19.82
CA LEU A 75 16.04 -45.50 -20.36
C LEU A 75 15.83 -47.01 -20.38
N SER A 76 16.89 -47.78 -20.73
CA SER A 76 16.84 -49.25 -20.79
C SER A 76 16.83 -49.93 -19.42
N ALA A 77 17.38 -49.28 -18.41
CA ALA A 77 17.44 -49.76 -17.05
C ALA A 77 16.11 -49.60 -16.27
N GLY A 78 15.05 -49.14 -16.93
CA GLY A 78 13.74 -48.90 -16.31
C GLY A 78 13.70 -47.73 -15.31
N GLY A 79 14.82 -47.05 -15.22
CA GLY A 79 14.98 -45.85 -14.44
C GLY A 79 15.52 -44.77 -15.38
N VAL A 80 14.61 -43.98 -15.95
CA VAL A 80 15.07 -42.73 -16.52
C VAL A 80 15.44 -41.89 -15.30
N ALA A 81 16.74 -41.76 -15.05
CA ALA A 81 17.20 -40.75 -14.12
C ALA A 81 16.53 -39.44 -14.51
N ALA A 82 15.89 -38.79 -13.56
CA ALA A 82 15.56 -37.39 -13.73
C ALA A 82 16.82 -36.74 -14.30
N PRO A 83 16.72 -35.97 -15.40
CA PRO A 83 17.90 -35.37 -16.00
C PRO A 83 18.76 -34.81 -14.88
N ALA A 84 20.01 -35.27 -14.79
CA ALA A 84 20.93 -34.85 -13.75
C ALA A 84 20.78 -33.34 -13.67
N ALA A 85 20.29 -32.85 -12.53
CA ALA A 85 19.98 -31.43 -12.35
C ALA A 85 21.13 -30.68 -12.96
N VAL A 86 20.89 -30.02 -14.08
CA VAL A 86 21.92 -29.25 -14.77
C VAL A 86 22.45 -28.33 -13.71
N GLN A 87 23.74 -28.48 -13.35
CA GLN A 87 24.41 -27.71 -12.28
C GLN A 87 24.33 -26.19 -12.46
N GLY A 88 23.53 -25.72 -13.42
CA GLY A 88 23.21 -24.32 -13.68
C GLY A 88 22.01 -23.75 -12.95
N GLY A 89 21.17 -24.55 -12.26
CA GLY A 89 19.95 -24.03 -11.61
C GLY A 89 20.27 -23.02 -10.50
N GLY A 90 21.33 -23.29 -9.72
CA GLY A 90 21.80 -22.34 -8.69
C GLY A 90 22.32 -21.02 -9.25
N ASP A 91 22.94 -21.04 -10.42
CA ASP A 91 23.42 -19.82 -11.08
C ASP A 91 22.26 -18.95 -11.60
N TRP A 92 21.23 -19.53 -12.18
CA TRP A 92 20.05 -18.78 -12.65
C TRP A 92 19.24 -18.14 -11.50
N LEU A 93 19.09 -18.82 -10.38
CA LEU A 93 18.48 -18.25 -9.18
C LEU A 93 19.30 -17.08 -8.64
N ALA A 94 20.63 -17.24 -8.56
CA ALA A 94 21.53 -16.17 -8.14
C ALA A 94 21.47 -14.96 -9.08
N LYS A 95 21.45 -15.20 -10.40
CA LYS A 95 21.30 -14.14 -11.41
C LYS A 95 19.97 -13.42 -11.28
N ALA A 96 18.88 -14.15 -11.07
CA ALA A 96 17.55 -13.57 -10.87
C ALA A 96 17.51 -12.68 -9.62
N ARG A 97 18.02 -13.16 -8.48
CA ARG A 97 18.12 -12.36 -7.24
C ARG A 97 18.97 -11.11 -7.43
N ALA A 98 20.14 -11.24 -8.05
CA ALA A 98 21.03 -10.11 -8.31
C ALA A 98 20.40 -9.07 -9.24
N ALA A 99 19.68 -9.50 -10.27
CA ALA A 99 18.96 -8.60 -11.19
C ALA A 99 17.80 -7.89 -10.49
N LEU A 100 17.00 -8.60 -9.67
CA LEU A 100 15.95 -8.00 -8.83
C LEU A 100 16.52 -6.97 -7.86
N GLY A 101 17.67 -7.26 -7.22
CA GLY A 101 18.32 -6.33 -6.29
C GLY A 101 18.78 -5.02 -6.96
N ARG A 102 19.01 -5.03 -8.28
CA ARG A 102 19.34 -3.84 -9.07
C ARG A 102 18.14 -3.16 -9.72
N GLY A 103 16.93 -3.70 -9.55
CA GLY A 103 15.73 -3.22 -10.24
C GLY A 103 15.69 -3.57 -11.73
N ASP A 104 16.55 -4.47 -12.19
CA ASP A 104 16.59 -4.94 -13.58
C ASP A 104 15.59 -6.08 -13.78
N TYR A 105 14.31 -5.70 -13.77
CA TYR A 105 13.20 -6.65 -13.80
C TYR A 105 13.15 -7.49 -15.08
N ARG A 106 13.61 -6.96 -16.23
CA ARG A 106 13.63 -7.72 -17.50
C ARG A 106 14.62 -8.86 -17.46
N ASN A 107 15.86 -8.59 -17.04
CA ASN A 107 16.88 -9.63 -16.89
C ASN A 107 16.55 -10.57 -15.74
N ALA A 108 15.90 -10.07 -14.66
CA ALA A 108 15.39 -10.90 -13.58
C ALA A 108 14.32 -11.88 -14.08
N ALA A 109 13.35 -11.44 -14.88
CA ALA A 109 12.30 -12.29 -15.46
C ALA A 109 12.91 -13.36 -16.38
N TYR A 110 13.88 -12.98 -17.21
CA TYR A 110 14.60 -13.94 -18.03
C TYR A 110 15.32 -15.00 -17.18
N ALA A 111 16.12 -14.57 -16.21
CA ALA A 111 16.90 -15.48 -15.38
C ALA A 111 15.99 -16.37 -14.51
N ALA A 112 14.91 -15.83 -13.95
CA ALA A 112 13.94 -16.59 -13.16
C ALA A 112 13.17 -17.59 -14.01
N ARG A 113 12.84 -17.26 -15.27
CA ARG A 113 12.26 -18.20 -16.21
C ARG A 113 13.20 -19.38 -16.48
N GLU A 114 14.48 -19.11 -16.77
CA GLU A 114 15.47 -20.17 -16.95
C GLU A 114 15.65 -21.01 -15.66
N ALA A 115 15.55 -20.37 -14.47
CA ALA A 115 15.54 -21.10 -13.20
C ALA A 115 14.31 -22.01 -13.05
N THR A 116 13.11 -21.58 -13.48
CA THR A 116 11.91 -22.43 -13.45
C THR A 116 11.99 -23.60 -14.42
N HIS A 117 12.72 -23.45 -15.53
CA HIS A 117 12.93 -24.54 -16.49
C HIS A 117 13.97 -25.57 -16.00
N THR A 118 15.03 -25.11 -15.34
CA THR A 118 16.10 -25.99 -14.87
C THR A 118 15.80 -26.63 -13.52
N ALA A 119 15.03 -25.94 -12.64
CA ALA A 119 14.68 -26.39 -11.30
C ALA A 119 13.14 -26.46 -11.12
N GLY A 120 12.43 -27.06 -12.06
CA GLY A 120 10.97 -27.04 -12.29
C GLY A 120 10.06 -27.06 -11.08
N ASN A 121 10.52 -27.54 -9.93
CA ASN A 121 9.75 -27.60 -8.69
C ASN A 121 10.29 -26.69 -7.59
N SER A 122 11.11 -25.67 -7.96
CA SER A 122 11.63 -24.70 -7.01
C SER A 122 10.62 -23.58 -6.76
N PRO A 123 10.00 -23.49 -5.58
CA PRO A 123 9.07 -22.40 -5.25
C PRO A 123 9.76 -21.04 -5.29
N GLU A 124 11.07 -21.00 -5.00
CA GLU A 124 11.87 -19.79 -5.09
C GLU A 124 12.00 -19.30 -6.53
N ALA A 125 12.21 -20.18 -7.51
CA ALA A 125 12.26 -19.79 -8.92
C ALA A 125 10.95 -19.14 -9.37
N TRP A 126 9.82 -19.70 -8.94
CA TRP A 126 8.49 -19.18 -9.22
C TRP A 126 8.25 -17.81 -8.60
N ILE A 127 8.62 -17.61 -7.33
CA ILE A 127 8.40 -16.31 -6.67
C ILE A 127 9.32 -15.22 -7.20
N LEU A 128 10.57 -15.55 -7.58
CA LEU A 128 11.48 -14.59 -8.22
C LEU A 128 10.95 -14.17 -9.60
N ARG A 129 10.38 -15.11 -10.37
CA ARG A 129 9.74 -14.86 -11.66
C ARG A 129 8.52 -13.97 -11.48
N ALA A 130 7.66 -14.26 -10.50
CA ALA A 130 6.51 -13.45 -10.16
C ALA A 130 6.89 -12.00 -9.81
N ARG A 131 7.90 -11.82 -8.96
CA ARG A 131 8.40 -10.49 -8.59
C ARG A 131 8.95 -9.71 -9.78
N ALA A 132 9.67 -10.40 -10.66
CA ALA A 132 10.23 -9.78 -11.86
C ALA A 132 9.11 -9.35 -12.83
N ASN A 133 8.12 -10.23 -13.07
CA ASN A 133 6.98 -9.93 -13.92
C ASN A 133 6.09 -8.80 -13.34
N ALA A 134 5.90 -8.77 -12.02
CA ALA A 134 5.23 -7.64 -11.35
C ALA A 134 5.98 -6.32 -11.57
N GLY A 135 7.33 -6.34 -11.48
CA GLY A 135 8.16 -5.16 -11.70
C GLY A 135 8.13 -4.61 -13.13
N ILE A 136 7.85 -5.44 -14.13
CA ILE A 136 7.63 -5.00 -15.53
C ILE A 136 6.16 -4.75 -15.86
N GLY A 137 5.26 -4.88 -14.88
CA GLY A 137 3.82 -4.61 -15.04
C GLY A 137 3.00 -5.79 -15.59
N GLN A 138 3.59 -6.98 -15.74
CA GLN A 138 2.88 -8.19 -16.18
C GLN A 138 2.17 -8.86 -14.99
N LEU A 139 1.18 -8.18 -14.42
CA LEU A 139 0.57 -8.56 -13.14
C LEU A 139 -0.21 -9.89 -13.23
N GLN A 140 -0.81 -10.21 -14.38
CA GLN A 140 -1.55 -11.46 -14.56
C GLN A 140 -0.62 -12.69 -14.55
N ASP A 141 0.54 -12.58 -15.21
CA ASP A 141 1.57 -13.62 -15.16
C ASP A 141 2.16 -13.72 -13.76
N ALA A 142 2.46 -12.57 -13.14
CA ALA A 142 3.00 -12.50 -11.79
C ALA A 142 2.12 -13.19 -10.73
N ILE A 143 0.81 -12.93 -10.74
CA ILE A 143 -0.10 -13.56 -9.76
C ILE A 143 -0.22 -15.08 -9.98
N TYR A 144 -0.20 -15.53 -11.22
CA TYR A 144 -0.19 -16.95 -11.50
C TYR A 144 1.09 -17.62 -10.97
N GLU A 145 2.25 -17.04 -11.25
CA GLU A 145 3.56 -17.54 -10.82
C GLU A 145 3.71 -17.53 -9.30
N ALA A 146 3.23 -16.49 -8.63
CA ALA A 146 3.19 -16.42 -7.17
C ALA A 146 2.31 -17.53 -6.57
N LYS A 147 1.16 -17.83 -7.19
CA LYS A 147 0.32 -18.96 -6.80
C LYS A 147 1.00 -20.32 -6.99
N GLN A 148 1.84 -20.49 -8.02
CA GLN A 148 2.65 -21.71 -8.15
C GLN A 148 3.61 -21.85 -6.97
N ALA A 149 4.32 -20.78 -6.58
CA ALA A 149 5.21 -20.79 -5.43
C ALA A 149 4.48 -21.16 -4.13
N THR A 150 3.33 -20.54 -3.87
CA THR A 150 2.53 -20.81 -2.66
C THR A 150 1.85 -22.19 -2.68
N THR A 151 1.56 -22.74 -3.85
CA THR A 151 1.05 -24.11 -3.98
C THR A 151 2.13 -25.16 -3.63
N ILE A 152 3.39 -24.91 -4.04
CA ILE A 152 4.52 -25.80 -3.74
C ILE A 152 4.94 -25.67 -2.27
N ALA A 153 4.93 -24.45 -1.74
CA ALA A 153 5.34 -24.15 -0.36
C ALA A 153 4.28 -23.29 0.39
N PRO A 154 3.14 -23.88 0.78
CA PRO A 154 2.00 -23.15 1.34
C PRO A 154 2.27 -22.51 2.70
N ASN A 155 3.25 -23.03 3.43
CA ASN A 155 3.61 -22.55 4.78
C ASN A 155 4.82 -21.61 4.77
N ASN A 156 5.18 -21.04 3.62
CA ASN A 156 6.23 -20.04 3.55
C ASN A 156 5.60 -18.63 3.65
N PRO A 157 5.82 -17.89 4.75
CA PRO A 157 5.20 -16.59 4.96
C PRO A 157 5.69 -15.54 3.95
N ASP A 158 6.95 -15.61 3.51
CA ASP A 158 7.49 -14.68 2.53
C ASP A 158 6.82 -14.81 1.16
N TYR A 159 6.49 -16.04 0.75
CA TYR A 159 5.80 -16.25 -0.54
C TYR A 159 4.36 -15.75 -0.49
N LEU A 160 3.66 -15.93 0.63
CA LEU A 160 2.34 -15.35 0.85
C LEU A 160 2.39 -13.83 0.86
N PHE A 161 3.40 -13.24 1.50
CA PHE A 161 3.63 -11.80 1.51
C PHE A 161 3.89 -11.24 0.11
N GLN A 162 4.75 -11.89 -0.68
CA GLN A 162 5.02 -11.49 -2.07
C GLN A 162 3.77 -11.62 -2.95
N THR A 163 2.95 -12.66 -2.73
CA THR A 163 1.66 -12.83 -3.41
C THR A 163 0.71 -11.68 -3.07
N ALA A 164 0.64 -11.30 -1.79
CA ALA A 164 -0.17 -10.19 -1.32
C ALA A 164 0.25 -8.84 -1.95
N LEU A 165 1.55 -8.56 -2.08
CA LEU A 165 2.06 -7.37 -2.76
C LEU A 165 1.61 -7.29 -4.23
N ILE A 166 1.60 -8.42 -4.93
CA ILE A 166 1.12 -8.48 -6.32
C ILE A 166 -0.40 -8.27 -6.38
N GLN A 167 -1.16 -8.88 -5.46
CA GLN A 167 -2.61 -8.67 -5.34
C GLN A 167 -2.96 -7.22 -5.05
N GLU A 168 -2.17 -6.54 -4.20
CA GLU A 168 -2.31 -5.12 -3.89
C GLU A 168 -2.07 -4.25 -5.14
N GLN A 169 -1.03 -4.52 -5.92
CA GLN A 169 -0.79 -3.84 -7.20
C GLN A 169 -1.94 -4.04 -8.20
N MET A 170 -2.60 -5.19 -8.16
CA MET A 170 -3.81 -5.49 -8.95
C MET A 170 -5.09 -4.88 -8.35
N LYS A 171 -5.01 -4.20 -7.20
CA LYS A 171 -6.14 -3.68 -6.44
C LYS A 171 -7.12 -4.77 -5.95
N LEU A 172 -6.64 -5.98 -5.78
CA LEU A 172 -7.37 -7.10 -5.21
C LEU A 172 -7.22 -7.09 -3.68
N TRP A 173 -7.78 -6.04 -3.05
CA TRP A 173 -7.54 -5.70 -1.63
C TRP A 173 -7.93 -6.80 -0.65
N SER A 174 -9.07 -7.45 -0.89
CA SER A 174 -9.56 -8.54 -0.04
C SER A 174 -8.60 -9.73 -0.05
N ASP A 175 -8.10 -10.08 -1.25
CA ASP A 175 -7.18 -11.19 -1.42
C ASP A 175 -5.81 -10.85 -0.82
N ALA A 176 -5.33 -9.62 -1.04
CA ALA A 176 -4.08 -9.13 -0.46
C ALA A 176 -4.13 -9.18 1.07
N LEU A 177 -5.21 -8.66 1.69
CA LEU A 177 -5.40 -8.71 3.14
C LEU A 177 -5.40 -10.15 3.67
N SER A 178 -6.10 -11.07 2.99
CA SER A 178 -6.13 -12.50 3.34
C SER A 178 -4.73 -13.12 3.30
N SER A 179 -3.95 -12.82 2.25
CA SER A 179 -2.59 -13.32 2.08
C SER A 179 -1.62 -12.73 3.12
N TYR A 180 -1.69 -11.43 3.43
CA TYR A 180 -0.93 -10.81 4.51
C TYR A 180 -1.27 -11.41 5.88
N GLN A 181 -2.55 -11.62 6.17
CA GLN A 181 -2.98 -12.26 7.42
C GLN A 181 -2.48 -13.70 7.52
N ALA A 182 -2.45 -14.43 6.40
CA ALA A 182 -1.90 -15.78 6.39
C ALA A 182 -0.39 -15.77 6.68
N ALA A 183 0.37 -14.84 6.09
CA ALA A 183 1.80 -14.65 6.39
C ALA A 183 2.04 -14.28 7.86
N ALA A 184 1.25 -13.34 8.41
CA ALA A 184 1.35 -12.93 9.80
C ALA A 184 1.04 -14.07 10.80
N ARG A 185 0.10 -14.96 10.47
CA ARG A 185 -0.17 -16.15 11.31
C ARG A 185 0.98 -17.14 11.31
N LEU A 186 1.70 -17.30 10.20
CA LEU A 186 2.84 -18.22 10.11
C LEU A 186 4.10 -17.65 10.79
N ALA A 187 4.27 -16.34 10.80
CA ALA A 187 5.41 -15.68 11.42
C ALA A 187 4.94 -14.45 12.23
N PRO A 188 4.33 -14.66 13.42
CA PRO A 188 3.72 -13.58 14.21
C PRO A 188 4.71 -12.55 14.76
N ASN A 189 5.99 -12.91 14.85
CA ASN A 189 7.06 -12.02 15.33
C ASN A 189 7.61 -11.09 14.23
N GLU A 190 7.26 -11.34 12.97
CA GLU A 190 7.69 -10.52 11.84
C GLU A 190 6.73 -9.35 11.65
N TYR A 191 7.14 -8.18 12.13
CA TYR A 191 6.31 -6.97 12.14
C TYR A 191 5.90 -6.49 10.75
N ILE A 192 6.69 -6.84 9.71
CA ILE A 192 6.45 -6.34 8.35
C ILE A 192 5.08 -6.78 7.80
N TYR A 193 4.62 -7.98 8.15
CA TYR A 193 3.33 -8.48 7.68
C TYR A 193 2.17 -7.74 8.35
N GLN A 194 2.31 -7.42 9.62
CA GLN A 194 1.30 -6.67 10.37
C GLN A 194 1.26 -5.20 9.92
N ILE A 195 2.42 -4.60 9.63
CA ILE A 195 2.49 -3.24 9.06
C ILE A 195 1.85 -3.19 7.68
N ALA A 196 2.05 -4.21 6.83
CA ALA A 196 1.36 -4.28 5.54
C ALA A 196 -0.17 -4.36 5.69
N ILE A 197 -0.68 -5.14 6.66
CA ILE A 197 -2.12 -5.17 6.99
C ILE A 197 -2.61 -3.78 7.39
N GLY A 198 -1.87 -3.10 8.28
CA GLY A 198 -2.17 -1.72 8.68
C GLY A 198 -2.18 -0.75 7.50
N GLY A 199 -1.21 -0.87 6.59
CA GLY A 199 -1.14 -0.09 5.36
C GLY A 199 -2.37 -0.26 4.46
N VAL A 200 -2.83 -1.50 4.26
CA VAL A 200 -4.07 -1.76 3.51
C VAL A 200 -5.28 -1.10 4.19
N TYR A 201 -5.38 -1.17 5.52
CA TYR A 201 -6.47 -0.49 6.23
C TYR A 201 -6.42 1.03 6.06
N LEU A 202 -5.23 1.66 6.11
CA LEU A 202 -5.07 3.10 5.87
C LEU A 202 -5.48 3.51 4.46
N GLN A 203 -5.06 2.76 3.44
CA GLN A 203 -5.47 3.02 2.05
C GLN A 203 -6.99 3.01 1.85
N HIS A 204 -7.72 2.26 2.70
CA HIS A 204 -9.17 2.19 2.67
C HIS A 204 -9.87 3.10 3.68
N GLY A 205 -9.14 3.99 4.34
CA GLY A 205 -9.69 4.90 5.33
C GLY A 205 -10.20 4.24 6.61
N LEU A 206 -9.85 2.95 6.83
CA LEU A 206 -10.24 2.18 8.01
C LEU A 206 -9.23 2.42 9.16
N VAL A 207 -9.10 3.69 9.55
CA VAL A 207 -8.03 4.17 10.44
C VAL A 207 -8.05 3.49 11.80
N ASP A 208 -9.24 3.23 12.37
CA ASP A 208 -9.35 2.54 13.67
C ASP A 208 -8.79 1.12 13.61
N LYS A 209 -9.09 0.37 12.54
CA LYS A 209 -8.51 -0.96 12.33
C LYS A 209 -7.01 -0.93 12.08
N ALA A 210 -6.53 0.11 11.41
CA ALA A 210 -5.09 0.30 11.22
C ALA A 210 -4.39 0.52 12.57
N LEU A 211 -4.93 1.39 13.43
CA LEU A 211 -4.39 1.64 14.77
C LEU A 211 -4.40 0.39 15.65
N GLU A 212 -5.50 -0.39 15.62
CA GLU A 212 -5.59 -1.67 16.37
C GLU A 212 -4.45 -2.64 16.02
N VAL A 213 -3.99 -2.64 14.77
CA VAL A 213 -2.90 -3.51 14.31
C VAL A 213 -1.52 -2.88 14.54
N ILE A 214 -1.38 -1.58 14.25
CA ILE A 214 -0.06 -0.91 14.24
C ILE A 214 0.42 -0.55 15.66
N GLU A 215 -0.46 -0.16 16.59
CA GLU A 215 -0.05 0.22 17.94
C GLU A 215 0.67 -0.88 18.72
N PRO A 216 0.18 -2.14 18.76
CA PRO A 216 0.91 -3.24 19.40
C PRO A 216 2.28 -3.49 18.76
N VAL A 217 2.36 -3.38 17.42
CA VAL A 217 3.62 -3.55 16.67
C VAL A 217 4.62 -2.46 17.08
N HIS A 218 4.17 -1.21 17.14
CA HIS A 218 5.03 -0.11 17.58
C HIS A 218 5.48 -0.27 19.04
N ALA A 219 4.60 -0.74 19.92
CA ALA A 219 4.97 -0.99 21.32
C ALA A 219 6.11 -2.02 21.45
N ALA A 220 6.12 -3.04 20.58
CA ALA A 220 7.17 -4.06 20.52
C ALA A 220 8.42 -3.60 19.75
N HIS A 221 8.30 -2.69 18.78
CA HIS A 221 9.35 -2.29 17.83
C HIS A 221 9.56 -0.77 17.76
N ARG A 222 9.68 -0.11 18.92
CA ARG A 222 9.73 1.38 19.07
C ARG A 222 10.86 2.06 18.29
N GLY A 223 11.95 1.35 18.00
CA GLY A 223 13.10 1.90 17.29
C GLY A 223 13.09 1.72 15.78
N VAL A 224 12.02 1.17 15.21
CA VAL A 224 11.93 0.90 13.77
C VAL A 224 11.26 2.07 13.04
N PRO A 225 11.98 2.84 12.18
CA PRO A 225 11.42 4.02 11.52
C PRO A 225 10.19 3.73 10.67
N LEU A 226 10.16 2.57 10.00
CA LEU A 226 9.02 2.15 9.20
C LEU A 226 7.74 1.99 10.04
N VAL A 227 7.85 1.39 11.22
CA VAL A 227 6.71 1.22 12.13
C VAL A 227 6.25 2.57 12.68
N ALA A 228 7.20 3.45 13.03
CA ALA A 228 6.90 4.81 13.46
C ALA A 228 6.19 5.62 12.36
N TYR A 229 6.61 5.49 11.11
CA TYR A 229 5.97 6.11 9.95
C TYR A 229 4.49 5.70 9.80
N TYR A 230 4.22 4.40 9.82
CA TYR A 230 2.84 3.92 9.68
C TYR A 230 1.96 4.31 10.86
N LEU A 231 2.50 4.31 12.09
CA LEU A 231 1.77 4.80 13.26
C LEU A 231 1.48 6.29 13.16
N ALA A 232 2.48 7.10 12.80
CA ALA A 232 2.31 8.54 12.64
C ALA A 232 1.27 8.86 11.57
N SER A 233 1.33 8.19 10.41
CA SER A 233 0.33 8.33 9.34
C SER A 233 -1.07 8.00 9.84
N ALA A 234 -1.23 6.87 10.56
CA ALA A 234 -2.53 6.48 11.13
C ALA A 234 -3.08 7.49 12.13
N LEU A 235 -2.22 8.04 13.00
CA LEU A 235 -2.61 9.07 13.97
C LEU A 235 -3.04 10.37 13.29
N LEU A 236 -2.33 10.79 12.23
CA LEU A 236 -2.69 11.99 11.46
C LEU A 236 -4.00 11.78 10.68
N ASP A 237 -4.19 10.63 10.04
CA ASP A 237 -5.45 10.30 9.38
C ASP A 237 -6.61 10.29 10.38
N LYS A 238 -6.39 9.80 11.61
CA LYS A 238 -7.38 9.85 12.68
C LYS A 238 -7.68 11.27 13.13
N ALA A 239 -6.66 12.10 13.24
CA ALA A 239 -6.83 13.51 13.58
C ALA A 239 -7.65 14.24 12.51
N GLU A 240 -7.39 14.00 11.23
CA GLU A 240 -8.14 14.58 10.11
C GLU A 240 -9.59 14.08 10.02
N GLN A 241 -9.87 12.84 10.45
CA GLN A 241 -11.23 12.29 10.52
C GLN A 241 -12.03 12.72 11.77
N THR A 242 -11.37 13.33 12.77
CA THR A 242 -12.02 13.73 14.03
C THR A 242 -13.09 14.82 13.87
N PRO A 243 -12.95 15.85 12.99
CA PRO A 243 -13.98 16.86 12.78
C PRO A 243 -15.25 16.24 12.18
N ARG A 244 -16.40 16.50 12.83
CA ARG A 244 -17.69 15.91 12.44
C ARG A 244 -18.52 16.76 11.48
N VAL A 245 -18.18 18.04 11.32
CA VAL A 245 -18.98 18.97 10.53
C VAL A 245 -18.23 19.33 9.24
N GLN A 246 -18.87 19.01 8.14
CA GLN A 246 -18.42 19.40 6.81
C GLN A 246 -19.16 20.67 6.39
N ASN A 247 -18.43 21.72 6.07
CA ASN A 247 -18.97 22.95 5.49
C ASN A 247 -18.24 23.20 4.14
N ASN A 248 -18.99 23.22 3.03
CA ASN A 248 -18.48 23.47 1.68
C ASN A 248 -17.19 22.66 1.35
N ASP A 249 -17.25 21.33 1.45
CA ASP A 249 -16.12 20.42 1.20
C ASP A 249 -14.91 20.55 2.17
N SER A 250 -15.02 21.34 3.23
CA SER A 250 -14.00 21.42 4.27
C SER A 250 -14.49 20.95 5.63
N TYR A 251 -13.67 20.16 6.31
CA TYR A 251 -13.93 19.75 7.69
C TYR A 251 -13.41 20.82 8.64
N ALA A 252 -14.23 21.22 9.62
CA ALA A 252 -13.83 22.17 10.65
C ALA A 252 -14.05 21.60 12.04
N ALA A 253 -13.09 21.76 12.93
CA ALA A 253 -13.25 21.50 14.35
C ALA A 253 -14.24 22.51 14.93
N THR A 254 -15.30 22.02 15.61
CA THR A 254 -16.41 22.81 16.10
C THR A 254 -16.56 22.78 17.63
N SER A 255 -15.71 22.02 18.30
CA SER A 255 -15.74 21.89 19.77
C SER A 255 -14.35 21.86 20.37
N PRO A 256 -14.18 22.29 21.63
CA PRO A 256 -12.90 22.17 22.34
C PRO A 256 -12.44 20.71 22.47
N ALA A 257 -13.37 19.77 22.58
CA ALA A 257 -13.06 18.35 22.70
C ALA A 257 -12.43 17.81 21.42
N GLU A 258 -12.97 18.17 20.25
CA GLU A 258 -12.39 17.82 18.95
C GLU A 258 -10.98 18.42 18.79
N ILE A 259 -10.80 19.71 19.13
CA ILE A 259 -9.50 20.39 19.09
C ILE A 259 -8.48 19.68 19.99
N ALA A 260 -8.88 19.31 21.20
CA ALA A 260 -8.01 18.61 22.14
C ALA A 260 -7.61 17.21 21.63
N ALA A 261 -8.57 16.44 21.11
CA ALA A 261 -8.32 15.13 20.55
C ALA A 261 -7.39 15.19 19.31
N MET A 262 -7.67 16.11 18.39
CA MET A 262 -6.82 16.32 17.21
C MET A 262 -5.39 16.73 17.61
N ARG A 263 -5.27 17.61 18.59
CA ARG A 263 -3.95 18.06 19.09
C ARG A 263 -3.17 16.93 19.73
N GLU A 264 -3.81 16.10 20.54
CA GLU A 264 -3.18 14.93 21.15
C GLU A 264 -2.62 14.00 20.08
N LEU A 265 -3.45 13.64 19.08
CA LEU A 265 -3.06 12.76 17.98
C LEU A 265 -1.91 13.36 17.15
N ALA A 266 -2.01 14.64 16.75
CA ALA A 266 -0.97 15.29 15.95
C ALA A 266 0.35 15.47 16.72
N THR A 267 0.28 15.79 18.02
CA THR A 267 1.46 15.90 18.87
C THR A 267 2.14 14.55 19.08
N ARG A 268 1.34 13.49 19.30
CA ARG A 268 1.84 12.12 19.38
C ARG A 268 2.52 11.70 18.07
N ALA A 269 1.90 11.98 16.93
CA ALA A 269 2.49 11.70 15.61
C ALA A 269 3.81 12.44 15.40
N ALA A 270 3.87 13.74 15.74
CA ALA A 270 5.08 14.56 15.64
C ALA A 270 6.23 14.11 16.56
N SER A 271 5.94 13.40 17.65
CA SER A 271 6.94 12.87 18.59
C SER A 271 7.56 11.55 18.16
N LEU A 272 7.02 10.88 17.13
CA LEU A 272 7.52 9.61 16.65
C LEU A 272 8.81 9.79 15.81
N PRO A 273 9.79 8.89 15.95
CA PRO A 273 11.06 8.98 15.24
C PRO A 273 10.88 8.53 13.77
N THR A 274 10.39 9.42 12.93
CA THR A 274 10.27 9.24 11.49
C THR A 274 11.03 10.33 10.76
N ASP A 275 11.80 9.96 9.74
CA ASP A 275 12.53 10.89 8.88
C ASP A 275 11.67 11.40 7.71
N ASP A 276 10.39 11.04 7.68
CA ASP A 276 9.48 11.40 6.61
C ASP A 276 9.01 12.86 6.76
N LEU A 277 9.36 13.67 5.77
CA LEU A 277 9.04 15.09 5.73
C LEU A 277 7.54 15.37 5.56
N ASP A 278 6.82 14.50 4.85
CA ASP A 278 5.38 14.68 4.60
C ASP A 278 4.60 14.47 5.91
N VAL A 279 4.96 13.45 6.69
CA VAL A 279 4.39 13.22 8.03
C VAL A 279 4.65 14.41 8.94
N ALA A 280 5.89 14.91 8.97
CA ALA A 280 6.27 16.06 9.80
C ALA A 280 5.53 17.35 9.38
N ASN A 281 5.34 17.57 8.08
CA ASN A 281 4.61 18.71 7.54
C ASN A 281 3.11 18.60 7.86
N ARG A 282 2.48 17.45 7.62
CA ARG A 282 1.07 17.22 7.97
C ARG A 282 0.81 17.47 9.46
N ALA A 283 1.66 16.95 10.34
CA ALA A 283 1.53 17.18 11.78
C ALA A 283 1.60 18.67 12.12
N ARG A 284 2.56 19.41 11.53
CA ARG A 284 2.72 20.85 11.70
C ARG A 284 1.51 21.63 11.18
N ASP A 285 0.97 21.24 10.03
CA ASP A 285 -0.20 21.88 9.42
C ASP A 285 -1.44 21.71 10.28
N ILE A 286 -1.69 20.51 10.81
CA ILE A 286 -2.78 20.26 11.76
C ILE A 286 -2.60 21.12 13.02
N LEU A 287 -1.43 21.12 13.63
CA LEU A 287 -1.17 21.91 14.84
C LEU A 287 -1.34 23.41 14.58
N SER A 288 -0.87 23.92 13.43
CA SER A 288 -1.05 25.32 13.02
C SER A 288 -2.51 25.68 12.77
N TYR A 289 -3.27 24.74 12.16
CA TYR A 289 -4.72 24.88 11.97
C TYR A 289 -5.43 24.97 13.32
N LEU A 290 -5.11 24.09 14.28
CA LEU A 290 -5.72 24.11 15.61
C LEU A 290 -5.39 25.39 16.38
N ALA A 291 -4.16 25.91 16.28
CA ALA A 291 -3.80 27.21 16.87
C ALA A 291 -4.67 28.34 16.30
N ARG A 292 -4.87 28.38 14.97
CA ARG A 292 -5.76 29.36 14.32
C ARG A 292 -7.23 29.23 14.77
N MET A 293 -7.70 27.99 15.01
CA MET A 293 -9.09 27.74 15.46
C MET A 293 -9.35 28.22 16.88
N GLU A 294 -8.31 28.36 17.72
CA GLU A 294 -8.40 28.94 19.07
C GLU A 294 -8.29 30.47 19.09
N GLU A 295 -7.82 31.09 18.00
CA GLU A 295 -7.78 32.54 17.89
C GLU A 295 -9.17 33.16 18.04
N MET A 296 -9.23 34.23 18.80
CA MET A 296 -10.46 35.00 19.00
C MET A 296 -10.83 35.77 17.73
N THR A 297 -12.09 35.77 17.39
CA THR A 297 -12.63 36.50 16.23
C THR A 297 -13.96 37.17 16.56
N TRP A 298 -14.27 38.25 15.83
CA TRP A 298 -15.58 38.88 15.90
C TRP A 298 -16.58 38.13 15.04
N GLN A 299 -17.64 37.65 15.67
CA GLN A 299 -18.78 37.07 14.97
C GLN A 299 -20.07 37.59 15.58
N VAL A 300 -20.94 38.15 14.76
CA VAL A 300 -22.27 38.58 15.19
C VAL A 300 -23.21 37.37 15.05
N PRO A 301 -23.77 36.85 16.15
CA PRO A 301 -24.74 35.75 16.09
C PRO A 301 -25.93 36.15 15.23
N GLY A 302 -26.40 35.27 14.30
CA GLY A 302 -27.57 35.54 13.46
C GLY A 302 -28.88 35.71 14.23
N LEU A 303 -28.88 35.35 15.52
CA LEU A 303 -30.05 35.50 16.43
C LEU A 303 -30.53 36.94 16.57
N PHE A 304 -29.71 37.95 16.29
CA PHE A 304 -30.09 39.33 16.50
C PHE A 304 -30.63 40.03 15.25
N GLY A 305 -30.66 39.39 14.07
CA GLY A 305 -31.13 40.01 12.81
C GLY A 305 -30.48 41.34 12.46
N PHE A 306 -29.40 41.71 13.15
CA PHE A 306 -28.70 42.97 13.01
C PHE A 306 -27.44 42.76 12.15
N SER A 307 -27.25 43.64 11.18
CA SER A 307 -25.94 43.78 10.53
C SER A 307 -24.88 44.13 11.57
N SER A 308 -23.63 43.69 11.36
CA SER A 308 -22.49 43.95 12.26
C SER A 308 -22.36 45.43 12.65
N LEU A 309 -22.76 46.34 11.77
CA LEU A 309 -22.83 47.80 11.99
C LEU A 309 -23.84 48.18 13.13
N ARG A 310 -24.95 47.48 13.25
CA ARG A 310 -25.95 47.81 14.30
C ARG A 310 -25.53 47.30 15.67
N ALA A 311 -24.86 46.17 15.78
CA ALA A 311 -24.37 45.62 17.03
C ALA A 311 -23.32 46.53 17.71
N VAL A 312 -22.52 47.24 16.94
CA VAL A 312 -21.54 48.21 17.41
C VAL A 312 -22.14 49.63 17.47
N GLY A 313 -22.99 49.99 16.53
CA GLY A 313 -23.59 51.30 16.39
C GLY A 313 -24.52 51.69 17.51
N ILE A 314 -25.32 50.71 18.05
CA ILE A 314 -26.26 51.00 19.15
C ILE A 314 -25.55 51.43 20.45
N PRO A 315 -24.55 50.72 20.98
CA PRO A 315 -23.82 51.18 22.19
C PRO A 315 -23.07 52.48 21.94
N VAL A 316 -22.50 52.70 20.75
CA VAL A 316 -21.84 53.95 20.42
C VAL A 316 -22.82 55.12 20.40
N ALA A 317 -23.99 54.96 19.75
CA ALA A 317 -25.05 55.99 19.75
C ALA A 317 -25.54 56.30 21.18
N ALA A 318 -25.68 55.28 22.02
CA ALA A 318 -26.07 55.46 23.43
C ALA A 318 -25.04 56.20 24.24
N VAL A 319 -23.73 56.00 24.00
CA VAL A 319 -22.62 56.78 24.63
C VAL A 319 -22.66 58.23 24.20
N VAL A 320 -22.88 58.49 22.89
CA VAL A 320 -22.98 59.87 22.38
C VAL A 320 -24.16 60.58 22.95
N LEU A 321 -25.35 59.94 23.01
CA LEU A 321 -26.55 60.49 23.62
C LEU A 321 -26.36 60.77 25.12
N ALA A 322 -25.72 59.86 25.85
CA ALA A 322 -25.38 60.07 27.26
C ALA A 322 -24.49 61.30 27.48
N PHE A 323 -23.53 61.55 26.60
CA PHE A 323 -22.65 62.70 26.64
C PHE A 323 -23.43 64.02 26.36
N ILE A 324 -24.33 64.00 25.42
CA ILE A 324 -25.23 65.15 25.11
C ILE A 324 -26.12 65.48 26.33
N LEU A 325 -26.73 64.49 26.96
CA LEU A 325 -27.56 64.67 28.14
C LEU A 325 -26.76 65.13 29.35
N PHE A 326 -25.54 64.70 29.49
CA PHE A 326 -24.62 65.17 30.56
C PHE A 326 -24.29 66.65 30.41
N SER A 327 -24.07 67.13 29.16
CA SER A 327 -23.82 68.54 28.84
C SER A 327 -25.00 69.45 28.96
N SER A 328 -26.26 68.92 28.84
CA SER A 328 -27.53 69.67 28.94
C SER A 328 -28.10 69.81 30.37
N GLY A 329 -27.35 69.40 31.40
CA GLY A 329 -27.75 69.49 32.80
C GLY A 329 -28.53 68.30 33.36
N ALA A 330 -28.81 67.28 32.54
CA ALA A 330 -29.51 66.02 32.95
C ALA A 330 -28.48 64.95 33.35
N ALA A 331 -27.50 65.29 34.20
CA ALA A 331 -26.34 64.46 34.52
C ALA A 331 -26.72 63.07 35.08
N GLY A 332 -27.79 62.97 35.86
CA GLY A 332 -28.27 61.65 36.41
C GLY A 332 -28.75 60.69 35.34
N VAL A 333 -29.50 61.19 34.35
CA VAL A 333 -29.98 60.36 33.24
C VAL A 333 -28.84 60.00 32.28
N GLY A 334 -27.88 60.93 32.05
CA GLY A 334 -26.68 60.64 31.24
C GLY A 334 -25.82 59.56 31.87
N LEU A 335 -25.64 59.54 33.20
CA LEU A 335 -24.88 58.50 33.89
C LEU A 335 -25.56 57.11 33.78
N LEU A 336 -26.88 57.06 33.95
CA LEU A 336 -27.60 55.77 33.78
C LEU A 336 -27.52 55.21 32.37
N LEU A 337 -27.63 56.07 31.34
CA LEU A 337 -27.43 55.67 29.97
C LEU A 337 -26.02 55.20 29.66
N LEU A 338 -25.02 55.83 30.26
CA LEU A 338 -23.61 55.44 30.11
C LEU A 338 -23.35 54.06 30.72
N LEU A 339 -23.89 53.81 31.92
CA LEU A 339 -23.82 52.48 32.56
C LEU A 339 -24.56 51.41 31.75
N ALA A 340 -25.74 51.73 31.23
CA ALA A 340 -26.47 50.81 30.35
C ALA A 340 -25.72 50.54 29.04
N ALA A 341 -25.12 51.55 28.40
CA ALA A 341 -24.30 51.39 27.19
C ALA A 341 -23.04 50.55 27.47
N CYS A 342 -22.36 50.73 28.60
CA CYS A 342 -21.23 49.89 29.03
C CYS A 342 -21.65 48.46 29.25
N GLY A 343 -22.81 48.21 29.90
CA GLY A 343 -23.38 46.88 30.10
C GLY A 343 -23.71 46.17 28.77
N ILE A 344 -24.38 46.89 27.86
CA ILE A 344 -24.69 46.36 26.52
C ILE A 344 -23.37 46.10 25.71
N GLY A 345 -22.42 47.03 25.74
CA GLY A 345 -21.11 46.88 25.08
C GLY A 345 -20.37 45.67 25.61
N PHE A 346 -20.36 45.44 26.93
CA PHE A 346 -19.78 44.27 27.55
C PHE A 346 -20.47 42.95 27.13
N LEU A 347 -21.78 42.96 27.08
CA LEU A 347 -22.55 41.80 26.59
C LEU A 347 -22.28 41.52 25.13
N VAL A 348 -22.22 42.54 24.29
CA VAL A 348 -21.87 42.40 22.87
C VAL A 348 -20.46 41.86 22.72
N TYR A 349 -19.48 42.45 23.47
CA TYR A 349 -18.12 41.94 23.48
C TYR A 349 -18.06 40.45 23.89
N LYS A 350 -18.67 40.07 24.98
CA LYS A 350 -18.67 38.71 25.50
C LYS A 350 -19.37 37.70 24.57
N THR A 351 -20.40 38.13 23.83
CA THR A 351 -21.14 37.24 22.91
C THR A 351 -20.57 37.19 21.52
N CYS A 352 -19.95 38.30 21.04
CA CYS A 352 -19.46 38.40 19.68
C CYS A 352 -17.96 38.12 19.57
N TRP A 353 -17.17 38.31 20.65
CA TRP A 353 -15.77 37.99 20.71
C TRP A 353 -15.57 36.53 21.10
N VAL A 354 -15.48 35.63 20.10
CA VAL A 354 -15.47 34.18 20.31
C VAL A 354 -14.31 33.55 19.57
N PRO A 355 -13.82 32.38 20.00
CA PRO A 355 -12.82 31.65 19.26
C PRO A 355 -13.38 31.18 17.92
N ARG A 356 -12.54 31.06 16.90
CA ARG A 356 -12.93 30.70 15.52
C ARG A 356 -13.69 29.38 15.44
N TRP A 357 -13.33 28.39 16.23
CA TRP A 357 -14.05 27.10 16.28
C TRP A 357 -15.52 27.27 16.66
N LYS A 358 -15.80 28.19 17.60
CA LYS A 358 -17.19 28.47 18.00
C LYS A 358 -17.95 29.23 16.92
N ALA A 359 -17.26 30.11 16.19
CA ALA A 359 -17.80 30.77 15.03
C ALA A 359 -18.16 29.74 13.95
N ALA A 360 -17.28 28.78 13.67
CA ALA A 360 -17.53 27.69 12.71
C ALA A 360 -18.72 26.83 13.15
N SER A 361 -18.87 26.50 14.43
CA SER A 361 -19.99 25.69 14.95
C SER A 361 -21.37 26.35 14.80
N GLN A 362 -21.43 27.69 14.74
CA GLN A 362 -22.66 28.44 14.53
C GLN A 362 -23.08 28.51 13.06
N LEU A 363 -22.12 28.46 12.14
CA LEU A 363 -22.36 28.42 10.70
C LEU A 363 -22.78 27.02 10.21
N ALA A 364 -22.48 25.98 10.98
CA ALA A 364 -22.79 24.60 10.68
C ALA A 364 -24.17 24.14 11.18
N ARG A 365 -24.90 25.01 11.89
CA ARG A 365 -26.30 24.82 12.31
C ARG A 365 -27.25 25.52 11.37
#